data_013974ff4edf0c3ed5aa787332d509b7
#
_entry.id   013974ff4edf0c3ed5aa787332d509b7
#
_cell.length_a   1.000
_cell.length_b   1.000
_cell.length_c   1.000
_cell.angle_alpha   90.00
_cell.angle_beta   90.00
_cell.angle_gamma   90.00
#
_symmetry.space_group_name_H-M   'P 1'
#
loop_
_entity.id
_entity.type
_entity.pdbx_description
1 polymer ?
#
loop_
_entity_poly.entity_id
_entity_poly.type
_entity_poly.pdbx_seq_one_letter_code
_entity_poly.pdbx_strand_id
1 'polypeptide(L)'
;VDKNGFARFTTIGGVRPHNCLGGRVRFLNGVAGVIGGEKLDNPNHVHAIDSMFIDVGAKNPQECPIKIGDVAAFDRPFEDLGTRLVAKSMDDRVSVAVLIEVLKNIKNSPHELYFVFSTQEEVGLRGATTAAYGIEPDLGIAVDVTMTGDTPRATTMDVTLGAGPAI
;
A
#
# COMPACT_ATOMS: atom_id res chain seq x y z
N VAL A 1 -19.22 3.48 13.85
CA VAL A 1 -19.03 4.84 14.42
C VAL A 1 -19.52 4.82 15.85
N ASP A 2 -18.72 5.34 16.76
CA ASP A 2 -19.07 5.43 18.17
C ASP A 2 -20.00 6.64 18.48
N LYS A 3 -20.46 6.73 19.72
CA LYS A 3 -21.38 7.82 20.16
C LYS A 3 -20.81 9.23 20.03
N ASN A 4 -19.51 9.37 19.91
CA ASN A 4 -18.79 10.64 19.79
C ASN A 4 -18.40 10.96 18.33
N GLY A 5 -18.80 10.13 17.36
CA GLY A 5 -18.53 10.33 15.93
C GLY A 5 -17.23 9.71 15.43
N PHE A 6 -16.44 9.03 16.27
CA PHE A 6 -15.21 8.37 15.84
C PHE A 6 -15.49 7.03 15.16
N ALA A 7 -14.81 6.75 14.06
CA ALA A 7 -14.96 5.50 13.32
C ALA A 7 -13.96 4.45 13.78
N ARG A 8 -14.44 3.24 14.08
CA ARG A 8 -13.58 2.06 14.22
C ARG A 8 -13.31 1.50 12.85
N PHE A 9 -12.14 0.89 12.68
CA PHE A 9 -11.71 0.34 11.41
C PHE A 9 -10.97 -0.98 11.58
N THR A 10 -10.87 -1.71 10.50
CA THR A 10 -9.96 -2.86 10.35
C THR A 10 -9.07 -2.62 9.14
N THR A 11 -8.01 -3.40 9.01
CA THR A 11 -7.07 -3.28 7.90
C THR A 11 -7.43 -4.22 6.76
N ILE A 12 -7.06 -3.83 5.54
CA ILE A 12 -7.06 -4.68 4.36
C ILE A 12 -5.60 -4.85 3.96
N GLY A 13 -5.14 -6.11 3.85
CA GLY A 13 -3.73 -6.42 3.60
C GLY A 13 -2.80 -6.23 4.81
N GLY A 14 -1.52 -6.10 4.55
CA GLY A 14 -0.43 -6.13 5.53
C GLY A 14 -0.19 -4.83 6.32
N VAL A 15 -1.21 -4.03 6.58
CA VAL A 15 -1.07 -2.77 7.33
C VAL A 15 -0.69 -3.03 8.79
N ARG A 16 0.45 -2.51 9.22
CA ARG A 16 0.96 -2.69 10.58
C ARG A 16 0.53 -1.55 11.51
N PRO A 17 0.13 -1.84 12.76
CA PRO A 17 -0.36 -0.84 13.70
C PRO A 17 0.56 0.37 13.90
N HIS A 18 1.87 0.14 14.01
CA HIS A 18 2.85 1.23 14.23
C HIS A 18 2.93 2.23 13.06
N ASN A 19 2.44 1.88 11.87
CA ASN A 19 2.38 2.78 10.72
C ASN A 19 1.10 3.62 10.67
N CYS A 20 0.14 3.36 11.57
CA CYS A 20 -1.20 3.95 11.53
C CYS A 20 -1.30 5.22 12.34
N LEU A 21 -0.83 5.22 13.58
CA LEU A 21 -1.06 6.28 14.54
C LEU A 21 -0.57 7.65 14.04
N GLY A 22 -1.45 8.66 14.09
CA GLY A 22 -1.19 9.99 13.54
C GLY A 22 -1.27 10.05 12.00
N GLY A 23 -1.49 8.93 11.34
CA GLY A 23 -1.61 8.87 9.89
C GLY A 23 -2.87 9.56 9.39
N ARG A 24 -2.75 10.31 8.29
CA ARG A 24 -3.90 10.86 7.56
C ARG A 24 -4.42 9.81 6.60
N VAL A 25 -5.73 9.76 6.47
CA VAL A 25 -6.41 8.87 5.53
C VAL A 25 -7.42 9.65 4.69
N ARG A 26 -7.72 9.12 3.52
CA ARG A 26 -8.74 9.63 2.63
C ARG A 26 -9.65 8.51 2.19
N PHE A 27 -10.94 8.70 2.43
CA PHE A 27 -11.99 7.78 2.00
C PHE A 27 -12.28 7.96 0.50
N LEU A 28 -12.86 6.96 -0.14
CA LEU A 28 -13.22 7.01 -1.56
C LEU A 28 -14.21 8.14 -1.89
N ASN A 29 -15.05 8.54 -0.95
CA ASN A 29 -15.96 9.69 -1.09
C ASN A 29 -15.28 11.06 -0.90
N GLY A 30 -13.95 11.08 -0.73
CA GLY A 30 -13.15 12.30 -0.56
C GLY A 30 -13.01 12.79 0.87
N VAL A 31 -13.72 12.20 1.84
CA VAL A 31 -13.61 12.57 3.25
C VAL A 31 -12.21 12.28 3.76
N ALA A 32 -11.60 13.28 4.40
CA ALA A 32 -10.33 13.13 5.08
C ALA A 32 -10.54 12.70 6.54
N GLY A 33 -9.58 11.96 7.09
CA GLY A 33 -9.58 11.59 8.50
C GLY A 33 -8.16 11.47 9.06
N VAL A 34 -8.07 11.42 10.37
CA VAL A 34 -6.81 11.22 11.10
C VAL A 34 -6.96 10.02 12.03
N ILE A 35 -5.96 9.13 12.01
CA ILE A 35 -5.96 7.96 12.90
C ILE A 35 -5.45 8.38 14.28
N GLY A 36 -6.30 8.23 15.28
CA GLY A 36 -5.97 8.37 16.68
C GLY A 36 -5.95 7.04 17.41
N GLY A 37 -5.42 7.05 18.62
CA GLY A 37 -5.41 5.89 19.50
C GLY A 37 -6.04 6.21 20.86
N GLU A 38 -6.63 5.22 21.48
CA GLU A 38 -7.11 5.31 22.85
C GLU A 38 -5.92 5.49 23.81
N LYS A 39 -6.19 6.02 24.99
CA LYS A 39 -5.16 6.12 26.03
C LYS A 39 -4.71 4.72 26.44
N LEU A 40 -3.39 4.47 26.38
CA LEU A 40 -2.78 3.25 26.88
C LEU A 40 -2.36 3.40 28.34
N ASP A 41 -2.48 2.33 29.13
CA ASP A 41 -1.97 2.29 30.51
C ASP A 41 -0.45 2.43 30.54
N ASN A 42 0.24 1.83 29.56
CA ASN A 42 1.66 2.02 29.36
C ASN A 42 1.89 2.76 28.02
N PRO A 43 2.37 4.02 28.05
CA PRO A 43 2.58 4.82 26.84
C PRO A 43 3.68 4.30 25.90
N ASN A 44 4.51 3.36 26.37
CA ASN A 44 5.54 2.73 25.54
C ASN A 44 5.01 1.54 24.71
N HIS A 45 3.79 1.11 24.95
CA HIS A 45 3.19 0.05 24.15
C HIS A 45 2.68 0.60 22.80
N VAL A 46 2.73 -0.27 21.79
CA VAL A 46 2.16 0.02 20.48
C VAL A 46 0.64 -0.25 20.53
N HIS A 47 -0.15 0.69 20.02
CA HIS A 47 -1.60 0.50 19.90
C HIS A 47 -1.92 -0.70 19.02
N ALA A 48 -2.85 -1.53 19.44
CA ALA A 48 -3.49 -2.49 18.56
C ALA A 48 -4.52 -1.79 17.65
N ILE A 49 -4.88 -2.39 16.52
CA ILE A 49 -5.84 -1.78 15.57
C ILE A 49 -7.20 -1.53 16.24
N ASP A 50 -7.66 -2.42 17.10
CA ASP A 50 -8.93 -2.32 17.82
C ASP A 50 -8.95 -1.19 18.86
N SER A 51 -7.78 -0.71 19.31
CA SER A 51 -7.64 0.47 20.17
C SER A 51 -7.43 1.77 19.39
N MET A 52 -7.50 1.73 18.05
CA MET A 52 -7.43 2.91 17.20
C MET A 52 -8.80 3.32 16.69
N PHE A 53 -8.88 4.57 16.25
CA PHE A 53 -10.08 5.15 15.63
C PHE A 53 -9.68 6.14 14.54
N ILE A 54 -10.61 6.47 13.65
CA ILE A 54 -10.45 7.54 12.67
C ILE A 54 -11.36 8.70 13.10
N ASP A 55 -10.77 9.86 13.26
CA ASP A 55 -11.47 11.13 13.43
C ASP A 55 -11.72 11.76 12.06
N VAL A 56 -12.98 11.95 11.72
CA VAL A 56 -13.45 12.60 10.48
C VAL A 56 -14.12 13.95 10.77
N GLY A 57 -13.98 14.47 12.00
CA GLY A 57 -14.56 15.74 12.42
C GLY A 57 -16.06 15.68 12.77
N ALA A 58 -16.65 14.48 12.85
CA ALA A 58 -18.04 14.32 13.26
C ALA A 58 -18.18 14.45 14.80
N LYS A 59 -19.29 15.02 15.26
CA LYS A 59 -19.59 15.18 16.71
C LYS A 59 -20.45 14.03 17.27
N ASN A 60 -21.10 13.30 16.40
CA ASN A 60 -22.00 12.20 16.70
C ASN A 60 -22.17 11.29 15.47
N PRO A 61 -22.75 10.08 15.61
CA PRO A 61 -22.93 9.17 14.51
C PRO A 61 -23.77 9.71 13.34
N GLN A 62 -24.74 10.59 13.64
CA GLN A 62 -25.66 11.13 12.63
C GLN A 62 -24.97 12.12 11.68
N GLU A 63 -23.96 12.83 12.18
CA GLU A 63 -23.15 13.77 11.40
C GLU A 63 -21.99 13.08 10.68
N CYS A 64 -21.72 11.81 10.96
CA CYS A 64 -20.57 11.12 10.39
C CYS A 64 -20.74 10.92 8.89
N PRO A 65 -19.82 11.47 8.05
CA PRO A 65 -19.94 11.43 6.60
C PRO A 65 -19.52 10.09 5.97
N ILE A 66 -19.13 9.12 6.80
CA ILE A 66 -18.71 7.77 6.37
C ILE A 66 -19.63 6.71 6.97
N LYS A 67 -19.69 5.54 6.31
CA LYS A 67 -20.54 4.41 6.66
C LYS A 67 -19.71 3.15 6.89
N ILE A 68 -20.34 2.15 7.51
CA ILE A 68 -19.76 0.80 7.62
C ILE A 68 -19.51 0.25 6.21
N GLY A 69 -18.30 -0.22 5.97
CA GLY A 69 -17.87 -0.73 4.66
C GLY A 69 -17.18 0.30 3.77
N ASP A 70 -17.19 1.58 4.13
CA ASP A 70 -16.39 2.58 3.42
C ASP A 70 -14.90 2.30 3.58
N VAL A 71 -14.16 2.37 2.49
CA VAL A 71 -12.73 2.14 2.46
C VAL A 71 -11.96 3.45 2.40
N ALA A 72 -10.79 3.47 3.05
CA ALA A 72 -9.87 4.59 3.03
C ALA A 72 -8.45 4.10 2.73
N ALA A 73 -7.63 4.97 2.19
CA ALA A 73 -6.19 4.75 2.05
C ALA A 73 -5.42 5.84 2.79
N PHE A 74 -4.15 5.57 3.12
CA PHE A 74 -3.27 6.61 3.65
C PHE A 74 -3.18 7.77 2.67
N ASP A 75 -3.35 8.99 3.16
CA ASP A 75 -3.20 10.23 2.39
C ASP A 75 -1.74 10.69 2.48
N ARG A 76 -0.91 10.09 1.64
CA ARG A 76 0.52 10.38 1.54
C ARG A 76 0.83 10.76 0.10
N PRO A 77 1.12 12.03 -0.19
CA PRO A 77 1.43 12.51 -1.53
C PRO A 77 2.75 11.95 -2.04
N PHE A 78 2.97 12.09 -3.34
CA PHE A 78 4.27 11.89 -3.95
C PHE A 78 5.20 13.05 -3.55
N GLU A 79 6.42 12.71 -3.17
CA GLU A 79 7.48 13.68 -2.86
C GLU A 79 8.78 13.30 -3.58
N ASP A 80 9.40 14.28 -4.21
CA ASP A 80 10.75 14.16 -4.77
C ASP A 80 11.76 14.69 -3.75
N LEU A 81 12.60 13.79 -3.23
CA LEU A 81 13.66 14.12 -2.28
C LEU A 81 15.01 14.35 -2.97
N GLY A 82 15.01 14.55 -4.29
CA GLY A 82 16.18 14.75 -5.12
C GLY A 82 16.82 13.45 -5.58
N THR A 83 17.46 12.70 -4.70
CA THR A 83 18.06 11.39 -5.02
C THR A 83 17.13 10.21 -4.83
N ARG A 84 15.96 10.42 -4.24
CA ARG A 84 14.96 9.40 -3.93
C ARG A 84 13.58 9.96 -4.12
N LEU A 85 12.66 9.08 -4.49
CA LEU A 85 11.24 9.38 -4.58
C LEU A 85 10.51 8.63 -3.48
N VAL A 86 9.48 9.25 -2.92
CA VAL A 86 8.62 8.62 -1.93
C VAL A 86 7.15 8.87 -2.28
N ALA A 87 6.34 7.84 -2.19
CA ALA A 87 4.90 7.92 -2.35
C ALA A 87 4.21 6.75 -1.70
N LYS A 88 2.90 6.91 -1.49
CA LYS A 88 2.02 5.78 -1.19
C LYS A 88 2.02 4.81 -2.37
N SER A 89 1.99 3.51 -2.08
CA SER A 89 1.83 2.45 -3.08
C SER A 89 2.92 2.42 -4.17
N MET A 90 4.16 2.78 -3.81
CA MET A 90 5.32 2.51 -4.67
C MET A 90 5.48 0.99 -4.88
N ASP A 91 5.16 0.24 -3.88
CA ASP A 91 4.84 -1.17 -3.93
C ASP A 91 3.37 -1.35 -4.36
N ASP A 92 3.04 -1.84 -5.57
CA ASP A 92 4.03 -2.06 -6.63
C ASP A 92 3.73 -1.24 -7.90
N ARG A 93 3.47 0.05 -7.74
CA ARG A 93 3.22 0.94 -8.88
C ARG A 93 4.47 1.27 -9.68
N VAL A 94 5.66 1.08 -9.09
CA VAL A 94 6.91 1.29 -9.83
C VAL A 94 7.10 0.22 -10.89
N SER A 95 6.79 -1.03 -10.61
CA SER A 95 6.83 -2.11 -11.61
C SER A 95 5.80 -1.93 -12.71
N VAL A 96 4.62 -1.39 -12.38
CA VAL A 96 3.64 -0.97 -13.41
C VAL A 96 4.26 0.05 -14.38
N ALA A 97 4.95 1.06 -13.86
CA ALA A 97 5.64 2.05 -14.70
C ALA A 97 6.74 1.42 -15.56
N VAL A 98 7.53 0.50 -15.00
CA VAL A 98 8.56 -0.25 -15.74
C VAL A 98 7.94 -1.05 -16.88
N LEU A 99 6.88 -1.80 -16.63
CA LEU A 99 6.20 -2.58 -17.67
C LEU A 99 5.60 -1.70 -18.78
N ILE A 100 5.06 -0.53 -18.44
CA ILE A 100 4.56 0.45 -19.42
C ILE A 100 5.72 0.96 -20.29
N GLU A 101 6.88 1.26 -19.72
CA GLU A 101 8.03 1.69 -20.48
C GLU A 101 8.59 0.56 -21.39
N VAL A 102 8.59 -0.68 -20.93
CA VAL A 102 8.93 -1.84 -21.77
C VAL A 102 7.96 -1.94 -22.95
N LEU A 103 6.64 -1.85 -22.71
CA LEU A 103 5.61 -1.89 -23.74
C LEU A 103 5.81 -0.80 -24.83
N LYS A 104 6.18 0.42 -24.42
CA LYS A 104 6.44 1.52 -25.37
C LYS A 104 7.68 1.30 -26.21
N ASN A 105 8.67 0.58 -25.70
CA ASN A 105 9.99 0.45 -26.32
C ASN A 105 10.18 -0.87 -27.08
N ILE A 106 9.41 -1.89 -26.79
CA ILE A 106 9.50 -3.17 -27.49
C ILE A 106 9.01 -3.01 -28.92
N LYS A 107 9.85 -3.40 -29.91
CA LYS A 107 9.53 -3.23 -31.34
C LYS A 107 9.09 -4.52 -31.99
N ASN A 108 9.85 -5.58 -31.76
CA ASN A 108 9.60 -6.89 -32.33
C ASN A 108 9.94 -7.96 -31.29
N SER A 109 9.18 -9.03 -31.27
CA SER A 109 9.46 -10.24 -30.50
C SER A 109 9.10 -11.46 -31.34
N PRO A 110 9.93 -12.50 -31.32
CA PRO A 110 9.58 -13.80 -31.94
C PRO A 110 8.57 -14.57 -31.05
N HIS A 111 8.27 -14.07 -29.86
CA HIS A 111 7.40 -14.69 -28.90
C HIS A 111 6.09 -13.88 -28.75
N GLU A 112 5.05 -14.57 -28.38
CA GLU A 112 3.82 -13.94 -27.89
C GLU A 112 4.04 -13.42 -26.48
N LEU A 113 3.75 -12.14 -26.24
CA LEU A 113 4.04 -11.46 -24.97
C LEU A 113 2.76 -11.00 -24.30
N TYR A 114 2.60 -11.36 -23.04
CA TYR A 114 1.49 -10.95 -22.18
C TYR A 114 2.01 -10.02 -21.08
N PHE A 115 1.52 -8.80 -21.04
CA PHE A 115 1.79 -7.84 -19.97
C PHE A 115 0.61 -7.81 -19.01
N VAL A 116 0.79 -8.38 -17.83
CA VAL A 116 -0.28 -8.56 -16.86
C VAL A 116 -0.10 -7.55 -15.72
N PHE A 117 -1.05 -6.65 -15.58
CA PHE A 117 -1.16 -5.75 -14.43
C PHE A 117 -2.15 -6.35 -13.44
N SER A 118 -1.65 -7.15 -12.53
CA SER A 118 -2.47 -7.93 -11.63
C SER A 118 -3.13 -7.09 -10.54
N THR A 119 -4.28 -7.53 -10.07
CA THR A 119 -5.00 -6.94 -8.95
C THR A 119 -4.97 -7.87 -7.74
N GLN A 120 -5.23 -7.34 -6.54
CA GLN A 120 -5.32 -8.12 -5.31
C GLN A 120 -4.01 -8.89 -4.99
N GLU A 121 -2.87 -8.29 -5.28
CA GLU A 121 -1.57 -8.81 -4.89
C GLU A 121 -1.45 -8.84 -3.36
N GLU A 122 -1.71 -7.74 -2.66
CA GLU A 122 -1.59 -7.50 -1.22
C GLU A 122 -2.49 -8.37 -0.34
N VAL A 123 -3.40 -9.11 -0.95
CA VAL A 123 -4.33 -10.03 -0.26
C VAL A 123 -4.19 -11.48 -0.73
N GLY A 124 -3.05 -11.82 -1.32
CA GLY A 124 -2.66 -13.20 -1.65
C GLY A 124 -2.48 -13.50 -3.13
N LEU A 125 -1.87 -12.61 -3.91
CA LEU A 125 -1.44 -12.82 -5.32
C LEU A 125 -2.57 -13.26 -6.28
N ARG A 126 -3.81 -12.88 -5.98
CA ARG A 126 -5.00 -13.48 -6.61
C ARG A 126 -5.07 -13.22 -8.10
N GLY A 127 -4.79 -11.98 -8.52
CA GLY A 127 -4.82 -11.60 -9.93
C GLY A 127 -3.75 -12.29 -10.76
N ALA A 128 -2.52 -12.38 -10.26
CA ALA A 128 -1.42 -13.06 -10.93
C ALA A 128 -1.70 -14.56 -11.10
N THR A 129 -2.21 -15.22 -10.06
CA THR A 129 -2.56 -16.65 -10.10
C THR A 129 -3.60 -16.96 -11.16
N THR A 130 -4.68 -16.17 -11.21
CA THR A 130 -5.76 -16.39 -12.19
C THR A 130 -5.33 -16.04 -13.61
N ALA A 131 -4.50 -15.01 -13.81
CA ALA A 131 -3.95 -14.65 -15.11
C ALA A 131 -3.01 -15.74 -15.64
N ALA A 132 -2.08 -16.22 -14.81
CA ALA A 132 -1.17 -17.30 -15.19
C ALA A 132 -1.92 -18.58 -15.57
N TYR A 133 -2.97 -18.93 -14.81
CA TYR A 133 -3.82 -20.07 -15.15
C TYR A 133 -4.54 -19.91 -16.50
N GLY A 134 -5.05 -18.71 -16.80
CA GLY A 134 -5.78 -18.46 -18.05
C GLY A 134 -4.89 -18.31 -19.27
N ILE A 135 -3.63 -17.89 -19.10
CA ILE A 135 -2.66 -17.67 -20.19
C ILE A 135 -1.84 -18.95 -20.46
N GLU A 136 -1.55 -19.74 -19.42
CA GLU A 136 -0.67 -20.92 -19.48
C GLU A 136 0.69 -20.61 -20.13
N PRO A 137 1.47 -19.64 -19.65
CA PRO A 137 2.70 -19.21 -20.29
C PRO A 137 3.81 -20.26 -20.17
N ASP A 138 4.67 -20.39 -21.20
CA ASP A 138 5.89 -21.20 -21.14
C ASP A 138 6.94 -20.61 -20.20
N LEU A 139 6.94 -19.28 -20.03
CA LEU A 139 7.84 -18.53 -19.15
C LEU A 139 7.09 -17.40 -18.47
N GLY A 140 7.20 -17.32 -17.15
CA GLY A 140 6.68 -16.21 -16.35
C GLY A 140 7.82 -15.36 -15.79
N ILE A 141 7.66 -14.04 -15.86
CA ILE A 141 8.57 -13.06 -15.22
C ILE A 141 7.73 -12.21 -14.27
N ALA A 142 8.04 -12.28 -12.97
CA ALA A 142 7.46 -11.38 -11.98
C ALA A 142 8.37 -10.15 -11.84
N VAL A 143 7.78 -8.96 -11.89
CA VAL A 143 8.47 -7.68 -11.64
C VAL A 143 7.85 -7.10 -10.40
N ASP A 144 8.67 -6.90 -9.38
CA ASP A 144 8.23 -6.46 -8.06
C ASP A 144 9.35 -5.65 -7.36
N VAL A 145 9.05 -5.06 -6.22
CA VAL A 145 10.00 -4.33 -5.39
C VAL A 145 10.57 -5.22 -4.29
N THR A 146 11.71 -4.81 -3.72
CA THR A 146 12.31 -5.50 -2.59
C THR A 146 12.86 -4.51 -1.56
N MET A 147 13.12 -5.00 -0.37
CA MET A 147 13.84 -4.25 0.66
C MET A 147 15.32 -4.08 0.25
N THR A 148 15.98 -3.11 0.87
CA THR A 148 17.43 -2.87 0.68
C THR A 148 18.19 -3.06 1.98
N GLY A 149 19.49 -3.37 1.88
CA GLY A 149 20.39 -3.53 3.01
C GLY A 149 21.04 -2.22 3.48
N ASP A 150 20.83 -1.11 2.78
CA ASP A 150 21.48 0.19 3.01
C ASP A 150 20.70 1.15 3.92
N THR A 151 19.66 0.68 4.59
CA THR A 151 18.95 1.47 5.60
C THR A 151 19.50 1.22 7.02
N PRO A 152 19.35 2.17 7.96
CA PRO A 152 19.86 2.00 9.32
C PRO A 152 19.26 0.74 9.99
N ARG A 153 20.15 -0.18 10.43
CA ARG A 153 19.79 -1.48 11.04
C ARG A 153 18.96 -2.38 10.15
N ALA A 154 19.10 -2.25 8.84
CA ALA A 154 18.48 -3.18 7.89
C ALA A 154 18.96 -4.62 8.10
N THR A 155 18.19 -5.56 7.56
CA THR A 155 18.69 -6.94 7.40
C THR A 155 19.90 -6.91 6.47
N THR A 156 20.96 -7.65 6.82
CA THR A 156 22.16 -7.76 5.98
C THR A 156 21.78 -8.43 4.66
N MET A 157 21.92 -7.67 3.56
CA MET A 157 21.69 -8.13 2.19
C MET A 157 22.47 -7.24 1.22
N ASP A 158 22.82 -7.79 0.07
CA ASP A 158 23.63 -7.10 -0.96
C ASP A 158 22.78 -6.23 -1.92
N VAL A 159 21.56 -5.88 -1.53
CA VAL A 159 20.69 -5.00 -2.30
C VAL A 159 20.83 -3.58 -1.79
N THR A 160 21.24 -2.67 -2.68
CA THR A 160 21.43 -1.24 -2.40
C THR A 160 20.56 -0.42 -3.34
N LEU A 161 19.87 0.58 -2.82
CA LEU A 161 19.02 1.46 -3.64
C LEU A 161 19.86 2.21 -4.69
N GLY A 162 19.45 2.12 -5.94
CA GLY A 162 20.15 2.74 -7.07
C GLY A 162 21.27 1.90 -7.69
N ALA A 163 21.55 0.70 -7.18
CA ALA A 163 22.59 -0.18 -7.74
C ALA A 163 22.10 -1.05 -8.92
N GLY A 164 20.87 -0.90 -9.33
CA GLY A 164 20.24 -1.67 -10.42
C GLY A 164 19.17 -2.65 -9.91
N PRO A 165 18.63 -3.49 -10.82
CA PRO A 165 17.64 -4.47 -10.43
C PRO A 165 18.24 -5.57 -9.56
N ALA A 166 17.50 -6.04 -8.58
CA ALA A 166 17.80 -7.27 -7.86
C ALA A 166 17.20 -8.46 -8.63
N ILE A 167 17.98 -9.52 -8.84
CA ILE A 167 17.57 -10.73 -9.54
C ILE A 167 17.78 -11.94 -8.63
#